data_0ec23606bd33341815ba85f487025d6f
#
_entry.id   0ec23606bd33341815ba85f487025d6f
#
_cell.length_a   1.000
_cell.length_b   1.000
_cell.length_c   1.000
_cell.angle_alpha   90.00
_cell.angle_beta   90.00
_cell.angle_gamma   90.00
#
_symmetry.space_group_name_H-M   'P 1'
#
loop_
_entity.id
_entity.type
_entity.pdbx_description
1 polymer ?
#
loop_
_entity_poly.entity_id
_entity_poly.type
_entity_poly.pdbx_seq_one_letter_code
_entity_poly.pdbx_strand_id
1 'polypeptide(L)'
;KYDANANVENKNIATLIGELPKQGFIRLNRRLLCDRIKNMYGKQLADRYLYLLNNHYIYKNDETSLANYCASITMYPWLLNGTKEIGGNSTAPTNLKSFCGGFVNMVFMVSSMLSGACATPEFLMYMSHFIESEYGQDYYTHPERVVDLSSRQRTIDKVITDCFEQIVYSINQPTGARNFQS
;
A
#
# COMPACT_ATOMS: atom_id res chain seq x y z
N LYS A 1 -28.13 -0.89 1.48
CA LYS A 1 -27.21 -1.78 0.79
C LYS A 1 -25.81 -1.43 1.26
N TYR A 2 -25.12 -2.33 1.92
CA TYR A 2 -23.76 -2.09 2.42
C TYR A 2 -22.79 -2.12 1.24
N ASP A 3 -21.83 -1.18 1.23
CA ASP A 3 -20.70 -1.26 0.30
C ASP A 3 -19.90 -2.53 0.67
N ALA A 4 -19.50 -3.29 -0.35
CA ALA A 4 -18.66 -4.47 -0.15
C ALA A 4 -17.23 -4.10 0.26
N ASN A 5 -16.83 -2.85 0.06
CA ASN A 5 -15.54 -2.34 0.50
C ASN A 5 -15.64 -1.95 2.00
N ALA A 6 -14.99 -2.73 2.86
CA ALA A 6 -14.97 -2.52 4.31
C ALA A 6 -14.36 -1.17 4.72
N ASN A 7 -13.59 -0.53 3.83
CA ASN A 7 -12.93 0.75 4.09
C ASN A 7 -13.82 1.97 3.80
N VAL A 8 -15.05 1.77 3.32
CA VAL A 8 -15.98 2.86 3.00
C VAL A 8 -17.11 2.89 4.00
N GLU A 9 -16.97 3.68 5.05
CA GLU A 9 -18.00 3.86 6.07
C GLU A 9 -19.14 4.78 5.62
N ASN A 10 -18.85 5.79 4.82
CA ASN A 10 -19.80 6.82 4.42
C ASN A 10 -20.30 6.65 2.99
N LYS A 11 -21.59 6.38 2.84
CA LYS A 11 -22.28 6.36 1.56
C LYS A 11 -22.68 7.77 1.16
N ASN A 12 -22.00 8.29 0.16
CA ASN A 12 -22.30 9.60 -0.41
C ASN A 12 -22.54 9.49 -1.93
N ILE A 13 -22.83 10.63 -2.55
CA ILE A 13 -23.06 10.71 -4.00
C ILE A 13 -21.83 10.21 -4.79
N ALA A 14 -20.61 10.46 -4.32
CA ALA A 14 -19.38 9.98 -4.98
C ALA A 14 -19.30 8.45 -4.99
N THR A 15 -19.71 7.78 -3.91
CA THR A 15 -19.78 6.31 -3.84
C THR A 15 -20.83 5.78 -4.81
N LEU A 16 -22.01 6.41 -4.89
CA LEU A 16 -23.06 6.04 -5.83
C LEU A 16 -22.60 6.21 -7.30
N ILE A 17 -21.96 7.33 -7.62
CA ILE A 17 -21.39 7.58 -8.96
C ILE A 17 -20.34 6.53 -9.29
N GLY A 18 -19.53 6.10 -8.33
CA GLY A 18 -18.55 5.03 -8.50
C GLY A 18 -19.17 3.67 -8.84
N GLU A 19 -20.40 3.38 -8.38
CA GLU A 19 -21.10 2.14 -8.67
C GLU A 19 -21.68 2.07 -10.09
N LEU A 20 -22.12 3.20 -10.65
CA LEU A 20 -22.76 3.26 -11.96
C LEU A 20 -21.91 2.71 -13.11
N PRO A 21 -20.60 3.03 -13.26
CA PRO A 21 -19.78 2.55 -14.36
C PRO A 21 -19.25 1.12 -14.17
N LYS A 22 -19.46 0.45 -13.01
CA LYS A 22 -18.87 -0.87 -12.71
C LYS A 22 -19.16 -1.90 -13.79
N GLN A 23 -20.39 -1.98 -14.29
CA GLN A 23 -20.74 -2.93 -15.35
C GLN A 23 -20.01 -2.62 -16.68
N GLY A 24 -19.76 -1.36 -16.95
CA GLY A 24 -18.94 -0.94 -18.09
C GLY A 24 -17.47 -1.36 -17.93
N PHE A 25 -16.90 -1.18 -16.75
CA PHE A 25 -15.54 -1.60 -16.43
C PHE A 25 -15.37 -3.12 -16.48
N ILE A 26 -16.32 -3.88 -15.97
CA ILE A 26 -16.30 -5.36 -16.06
C ILE A 26 -16.24 -5.79 -17.53
N ARG A 27 -17.12 -5.25 -18.38
CA ARG A 27 -17.12 -5.59 -19.82
C ARG A 27 -15.82 -5.20 -20.51
N LEU A 28 -15.28 -4.02 -20.20
CA LEU A 28 -14.01 -3.56 -20.78
C LEU A 28 -12.84 -4.42 -20.32
N ASN A 29 -12.77 -4.73 -19.03
CA ASN A 29 -11.73 -5.59 -18.44
C ASN A 29 -11.73 -6.98 -19.11
N ARG A 30 -12.89 -7.61 -19.23
CA ARG A 30 -13.04 -8.92 -19.90
C ARG A 30 -12.60 -8.87 -21.36
N ARG A 31 -12.97 -7.82 -22.08
CA ARG A 31 -12.58 -7.64 -23.48
C ARG A 31 -11.06 -7.49 -23.62
N LEU A 32 -10.45 -6.59 -22.86
CA LEU A 32 -9.00 -6.36 -22.88
C LEU A 32 -8.21 -7.64 -22.55
N LEU A 33 -8.65 -8.38 -21.53
CA LEU A 33 -7.99 -9.62 -21.16
C LEU A 33 -8.18 -10.71 -22.23
N CYS A 34 -9.37 -10.83 -22.78
CA CYS A 34 -9.67 -11.77 -23.87
C CYS A 34 -8.80 -11.48 -25.10
N ASP A 35 -8.69 -10.20 -25.49
CA ASP A 35 -7.83 -9.79 -26.61
C ASP A 35 -6.35 -10.12 -26.34
N ARG A 36 -5.89 -9.92 -25.09
CA ARG A 36 -4.53 -10.26 -24.71
C ARG A 36 -4.27 -11.77 -24.73
N ILE A 37 -5.19 -12.57 -24.22
CA ILE A 37 -5.12 -14.06 -24.29
C ILE A 37 -5.11 -14.51 -25.75
N LYS A 38 -5.96 -13.93 -26.59
CA LYS A 38 -6.01 -14.22 -28.02
C LYS A 38 -4.68 -13.95 -28.72
N ASN A 39 -4.04 -12.83 -28.40
CA ASN A 39 -2.75 -12.46 -28.99
C ASN A 39 -1.60 -13.35 -28.52
N MET A 40 -1.62 -13.81 -27.28
CA MET A 40 -0.56 -14.64 -26.71
C MET A 40 -0.73 -16.14 -26.97
N TYR A 41 -1.96 -16.63 -26.96
CA TYR A 41 -2.26 -18.05 -26.91
C TYR A 41 -3.27 -18.51 -27.98
N GLY A 42 -3.75 -17.60 -28.81
CA GLY A 42 -4.69 -17.89 -29.88
C GLY A 42 -6.17 -17.79 -29.49
N LYS A 43 -7.00 -17.73 -30.54
CA LYS A 43 -8.46 -17.50 -30.42
C LYS A 43 -9.16 -18.59 -29.59
N GLN A 44 -8.80 -19.85 -29.80
CA GLN A 44 -9.47 -20.98 -29.14
C GLN A 44 -9.40 -20.88 -27.61
N LEU A 45 -8.23 -20.53 -27.06
CA LEU A 45 -8.06 -20.36 -25.62
C LEU A 45 -8.82 -19.13 -25.09
N ALA A 46 -8.83 -18.04 -25.87
CA ALA A 46 -9.58 -16.85 -25.49
C ALA A 46 -11.09 -17.12 -25.43
N ASP A 47 -11.64 -17.81 -26.43
CA ASP A 47 -13.06 -18.20 -26.46
C ASP A 47 -13.41 -19.14 -25.29
N ARG A 48 -12.54 -20.11 -25.00
CA ARG A 48 -12.71 -21.01 -23.84
C ARG A 48 -12.66 -20.27 -22.50
N TYR A 49 -11.72 -19.34 -22.33
CA TYR A 49 -11.64 -18.50 -21.15
C TYR A 49 -12.94 -17.73 -20.93
N LEU A 50 -13.43 -17.07 -21.96
CA LEU A 50 -14.66 -16.27 -21.89
C LEU A 50 -15.88 -17.15 -21.59
N TYR A 51 -15.96 -18.35 -22.20
CA TYR A 51 -16.99 -19.33 -21.90
C TYR A 51 -16.98 -19.75 -20.41
N LEU A 52 -15.81 -20.11 -19.87
CA LEU A 52 -15.68 -20.52 -18.47
C LEU A 52 -16.05 -19.40 -17.51
N LEU A 53 -15.65 -18.17 -17.80
CA LEU A 53 -15.97 -16.99 -16.98
C LEU A 53 -17.47 -16.67 -17.01
N ASN A 54 -18.10 -16.67 -18.17
CA ASN A 54 -19.54 -16.35 -18.34
C ASN A 54 -20.46 -17.44 -17.77
N ASN A 55 -19.99 -18.68 -17.70
CA ASN A 55 -20.74 -19.81 -17.12
C ASN A 55 -20.34 -20.08 -15.65
N HIS A 56 -19.58 -19.19 -15.02
CA HIS A 56 -19.17 -19.26 -13.61
C HIS A 56 -18.36 -20.50 -13.22
N TYR A 57 -17.66 -21.14 -14.19
CA TYR A 57 -16.70 -22.20 -13.90
C TYR A 57 -15.39 -21.66 -13.31
N ILE A 58 -15.05 -20.42 -13.67
CA ILE A 58 -13.94 -19.66 -13.08
C ILE A 58 -14.45 -18.30 -12.64
N TYR A 59 -13.78 -17.75 -11.64
CA TYR A 59 -14.05 -16.42 -11.13
C TYR A 59 -12.79 -15.57 -11.25
N LYS A 60 -12.96 -14.32 -11.71
CA LYS A 60 -11.90 -13.31 -11.71
C LYS A 60 -12.28 -12.21 -10.75
N ASN A 61 -11.43 -11.94 -9.78
CA ASN A 61 -11.62 -10.86 -8.84
C ASN A 61 -11.31 -9.49 -9.48
N ASP A 62 -11.81 -8.42 -8.87
CA ASP A 62 -11.48 -7.01 -9.18
C ASP A 62 -11.71 -6.58 -10.63
N GLU A 63 -12.77 -7.08 -11.26
CA GLU A 63 -13.14 -6.70 -12.62
C GLU A 63 -13.75 -5.28 -12.71
N THR A 64 -14.08 -4.67 -11.59
CA THR A 64 -14.77 -3.37 -11.52
C THR A 64 -13.84 -2.17 -11.68
N SER A 65 -12.53 -2.40 -11.71
CA SER A 65 -11.50 -1.39 -11.90
C SER A 65 -10.50 -1.82 -12.97
N LEU A 66 -9.96 -0.87 -13.72
CA LEU A 66 -8.81 -1.09 -14.62
C LEU A 66 -7.48 -0.84 -13.91
N ALA A 67 -7.49 -0.24 -12.71
CA ALA A 67 -6.32 -0.10 -11.86
C ALA A 67 -6.07 -1.37 -11.06
N ASN A 68 -4.84 -1.54 -10.59
CA ASN A 68 -4.52 -2.57 -9.62
C ASN A 68 -5.36 -2.34 -8.34
N TYR A 69 -5.99 -3.39 -7.84
CA TYR A 69 -6.83 -3.28 -6.66
C TYR A 69 -5.97 -3.23 -5.39
N CYS A 70 -5.24 -4.30 -5.13
CA CYS A 70 -4.32 -4.38 -4.00
C CYS A 70 -2.92 -4.77 -4.48
N ALA A 71 -1.91 -4.32 -3.76
CA ALA A 71 -0.53 -4.72 -4.02
C ALA A 71 0.25 -4.96 -2.73
N SER A 72 1.16 -5.90 -2.77
CA SER A 72 2.25 -6.03 -1.80
C SER A 72 3.48 -5.33 -2.38
N ILE A 73 4.08 -4.45 -1.60
CA ILE A 73 5.21 -3.63 -2.03
C ILE A 73 6.47 -4.18 -1.37
N THR A 74 7.51 -4.44 -2.18
CA THR A 74 8.86 -4.57 -1.63
C THR A 74 9.44 -3.18 -1.38
N MET A 75 10.02 -2.99 -0.21
CA MET A 75 10.62 -1.72 0.19
C MET A 75 12.07 -1.57 -0.29
N TYR A 76 12.67 -2.65 -0.78
CA TYR A 76 14.09 -2.69 -1.15
C TYR A 76 14.51 -1.63 -2.18
N PRO A 77 13.79 -1.42 -3.31
CA PRO A 77 14.15 -0.37 -4.27
C PRO A 77 14.11 1.03 -3.66
N TRP A 78 13.11 1.31 -2.80
CA TRP A 78 13.02 2.59 -2.11
C TRP A 78 14.19 2.82 -1.13
N LEU A 79 14.61 1.79 -0.42
CA LEU A 79 15.75 1.86 0.50
C LEU A 79 17.08 2.15 -0.20
N LEU A 80 17.20 1.74 -1.46
CA LEU A 80 18.41 2.01 -2.27
C LEU A 80 18.34 3.37 -2.99
N ASN A 81 17.22 3.68 -3.61
CA ASN A 81 17.12 4.75 -4.60
C ASN A 81 16.21 5.92 -4.14
N GLY A 82 15.59 5.80 -2.97
CA GLY A 82 14.55 6.74 -2.53
C GLY A 82 13.28 6.60 -3.37
N THR A 83 12.50 7.68 -3.48
CA THR A 83 11.20 7.65 -4.15
C THR A 83 11.25 7.95 -5.66
N LYS A 84 12.42 8.03 -6.26
CA LYS A 84 12.58 8.42 -7.68
C LYS A 84 11.82 7.50 -8.63
N GLU A 85 11.86 6.21 -8.40
CA GLU A 85 11.20 5.21 -9.27
C GLU A 85 9.67 5.24 -9.18
N ILE A 86 9.12 5.78 -8.10
CA ILE A 86 7.67 5.90 -7.89
C ILE A 86 7.16 7.33 -8.06
N GLY A 87 7.95 8.20 -8.67
CA GLY A 87 7.56 9.56 -9.03
C GLY A 87 7.82 10.64 -7.98
N GLY A 88 8.57 10.32 -6.92
CA GLY A 88 9.01 11.29 -5.91
C GLY A 88 10.46 11.76 -6.11
N ASN A 89 10.90 12.68 -5.25
CA ASN A 89 12.25 13.24 -5.28
C ASN A 89 13.04 13.04 -3.98
N SER A 90 12.55 12.21 -3.04
CA SER A 90 13.27 11.93 -1.81
C SER A 90 14.42 10.94 -2.06
N THR A 91 15.51 11.15 -1.32
CA THR A 91 16.64 10.21 -1.28
C THR A 91 16.32 9.00 -0.41
N ALA A 92 17.16 7.96 -0.48
CA ALA A 92 17.11 6.82 0.42
C ALA A 92 17.17 7.26 1.89
N PRO A 93 16.44 6.60 2.80
CA PRO A 93 16.52 6.90 4.23
C PRO A 93 17.89 6.48 4.79
N THR A 94 18.44 7.30 5.68
CA THR A 94 19.76 7.06 6.29
C THR A 94 19.72 6.83 7.79
N ASN A 95 18.54 7.03 8.41
CA ASN A 95 18.33 6.88 9.85
C ASN A 95 16.86 6.52 10.13
N LEU A 96 16.56 6.11 11.38
CA LEU A 96 15.23 5.68 11.81
C LEU A 96 14.15 6.75 11.52
N LYS A 97 14.43 8.01 11.83
CA LYS A 97 13.48 9.10 11.61
C LYS A 97 13.16 9.31 10.14
N SER A 98 14.18 9.30 9.27
CA SER A 98 13.99 9.44 7.82
C SER A 98 13.32 8.20 7.22
N PHE A 99 13.58 7.01 7.77
CA PHE A 99 12.89 5.77 7.40
C PHE A 99 11.39 5.87 7.73
N CYS A 100 11.02 6.21 8.97
CA CYS A 100 9.62 6.31 9.37
C CYS A 100 8.83 7.37 8.58
N GLY A 101 9.41 8.56 8.40
CA GLY A 101 8.77 9.63 7.61
C GLY A 101 8.67 9.29 6.12
N GLY A 102 9.71 8.69 5.55
CA GLY A 102 9.73 8.24 4.16
C GLY A 102 8.78 7.08 3.91
N PHE A 103 8.64 6.17 4.87
CA PHE A 103 7.68 5.05 4.80
C PHE A 103 6.24 5.56 4.67
N VAL A 104 5.82 6.50 5.52
CA VAL A 104 4.49 7.11 5.44
C VAL A 104 4.25 7.73 4.06
N ASN A 105 5.22 8.49 3.55
CA ASN A 105 5.11 9.11 2.23
C ASN A 105 5.04 8.06 1.11
N MET A 106 5.85 7.00 1.17
CA MET A 106 5.82 5.89 0.21
C MET A 106 4.44 5.21 0.21
N VAL A 107 3.90 4.89 1.38
CA VAL A 107 2.57 4.28 1.51
C VAL A 107 1.51 5.16 0.89
N PHE A 108 1.51 6.47 1.15
CA PHE A 108 0.55 7.39 0.53
C PHE A 108 0.69 7.49 -0.99
N MET A 109 1.92 7.52 -1.50
CA MET A 109 2.16 7.54 -2.95
C MET A 109 1.62 6.29 -3.62
N VAL A 110 1.96 5.11 -3.10
CA VAL A 110 1.56 3.85 -3.71
C VAL A 110 0.06 3.59 -3.52
N SER A 111 -0.49 3.82 -2.34
CA SER A 111 -1.93 3.64 -2.11
C SER A 111 -2.78 4.57 -2.98
N SER A 112 -2.27 5.74 -3.37
CA SER A 112 -2.95 6.61 -4.33
C SER A 112 -3.09 6.03 -5.74
N MET A 113 -2.27 5.02 -6.09
CA MET A 113 -2.28 4.32 -7.38
C MET A 113 -3.12 3.03 -7.36
N LEU A 114 -3.59 2.62 -6.19
CA LEU A 114 -4.37 1.40 -5.98
C LEU A 114 -5.84 1.75 -5.71
N SER A 115 -6.72 0.84 -6.08
CA SER A 115 -8.16 0.97 -5.77
C SER A 115 -8.53 0.36 -4.41
N GLY A 116 -7.64 -0.43 -3.83
CA GLY A 116 -7.81 -1.14 -2.57
C GLY A 116 -6.64 -0.89 -1.62
N ALA A 117 -6.04 -1.93 -1.11
CA ALA A 117 -5.03 -1.87 -0.06
C ALA A 117 -3.60 -2.03 -0.58
N CYS A 118 -2.67 -1.49 0.21
CA CYS A 118 -1.23 -1.64 0.04
C CYS A 118 -0.66 -2.39 1.26
N ALA A 119 0.06 -3.48 1.03
CA ALA A 119 0.74 -4.23 2.08
C ALA A 119 2.25 -4.03 2.00
N THR A 120 2.89 -3.93 3.16
CA THR A 120 4.35 -3.75 3.31
C THR A 120 4.92 -4.82 4.25
N PRO A 121 5.04 -6.08 3.80
CA PRO A 121 5.40 -7.20 4.68
C PRO A 121 6.80 -7.07 5.31
N GLU A 122 7.68 -6.32 4.68
CA GLU A 122 9.08 -6.16 5.12
C GLU A 122 9.28 -5.01 6.12
N PHE A 123 8.23 -4.27 6.48
CA PHE A 123 8.34 -3.05 7.27
C PHE A 123 9.08 -3.26 8.61
N LEU A 124 8.67 -4.25 9.39
CA LEU A 124 9.28 -4.50 10.70
C LEU A 124 10.74 -4.93 10.60
N MET A 125 11.09 -5.69 9.56
CA MET A 125 12.46 -6.12 9.31
C MET A 125 13.38 -4.91 9.05
N TYR A 126 12.97 -4.00 8.17
CA TYR A 126 13.78 -2.81 7.88
C TYR A 126 13.77 -1.80 9.03
N MET A 127 12.66 -1.65 9.73
CA MET A 127 12.60 -0.82 10.94
C MET A 127 13.58 -1.31 12.00
N SER A 128 13.63 -2.62 12.24
CA SER A 128 14.60 -3.25 13.15
C SER A 128 16.04 -2.95 12.74
N HIS A 129 16.34 -3.02 11.43
CA HIS A 129 17.67 -2.69 10.91
C HIS A 129 18.08 -1.23 11.22
N PHE A 130 17.18 -0.25 11.05
CA PHE A 130 17.48 1.14 11.39
C PHE A 130 17.63 1.37 12.89
N ILE A 131 16.82 0.70 13.71
CA ILE A 131 16.94 0.76 15.17
C ILE A 131 18.29 0.18 15.60
N GLU A 132 18.66 -0.98 15.09
CA GLU A 132 19.93 -1.64 15.39
C GLU A 132 21.13 -0.79 14.94
N SER A 133 21.06 -0.17 13.78
CA SER A 133 22.10 0.71 13.26
C SER A 133 22.33 1.94 14.12
N GLU A 134 21.29 2.51 14.74
CA GLU A 134 21.39 3.71 15.57
C GLU A 134 21.72 3.40 17.03
N TYR A 135 21.15 2.31 17.58
CA TYR A 135 21.17 2.05 19.02
C TYR A 135 21.97 0.81 19.41
N GLY A 136 22.47 0.05 18.43
CA GLY A 136 23.25 -1.19 18.65
C GLY A 136 22.36 -2.43 18.69
N GLN A 137 22.99 -3.60 18.53
CA GLN A 137 22.30 -4.91 18.48
C GLN A 137 21.61 -5.30 19.79
N ASP A 138 21.99 -4.63 20.88
CA ASP A 138 21.44 -4.87 22.21
C ASP A 138 20.24 -3.99 22.58
N TYR A 139 19.69 -3.24 21.62
CA TYR A 139 18.59 -2.30 21.83
C TYR A 139 17.37 -2.93 22.52
N TYR A 140 17.08 -4.19 22.22
CA TYR A 140 15.93 -4.92 22.76
C TYR A 140 16.20 -5.48 24.17
N THR A 141 17.46 -5.63 24.59
CA THR A 141 17.83 -6.08 25.94
C THR A 141 17.99 -4.92 26.93
N HIS A 142 18.21 -3.71 26.40
CA HIS A 142 18.39 -2.48 27.20
C HIS A 142 17.50 -1.34 26.67
N PRO A 143 16.17 -1.54 26.59
CA PRO A 143 15.24 -0.55 26.04
C PRO A 143 15.14 0.72 26.91
N GLU A 144 15.53 0.64 28.18
CA GLU A 144 15.57 1.75 29.14
C GLU A 144 16.75 2.71 28.91
N ARG A 145 17.73 2.35 28.07
CA ARG A 145 18.91 3.19 27.82
C ARG A 145 18.51 4.54 27.24
N VAL A 146 18.98 5.61 27.90
CA VAL A 146 18.73 6.98 27.47
C VAL A 146 19.61 7.30 26.25
N VAL A 147 19.01 7.74 25.17
CA VAL A 147 19.68 8.03 23.90
C VAL A 147 19.55 9.48 23.47
N ASP A 148 18.61 10.22 24.04
CA ASP A 148 18.44 11.65 23.80
C ASP A 148 18.70 12.40 25.12
N LEU A 149 19.83 13.10 25.15
CA LEU A 149 20.25 13.94 26.30
C LEU A 149 19.58 15.32 26.29
N SER A 150 18.63 15.58 25.40
CA SER A 150 17.82 16.78 25.44
C SER A 150 17.02 16.85 26.74
N SER A 151 16.38 18.00 26.99
CA SER A 151 15.59 18.25 28.23
C SER A 151 14.51 17.17 28.53
N ARG A 152 14.23 16.25 27.61
CA ARG A 152 13.22 15.20 27.75
C ARG A 152 13.77 13.79 28.03
N GLN A 153 15.09 13.58 28.01
CA GLN A 153 15.76 12.30 28.30
C GLN A 153 14.97 11.09 27.77
N ARG A 154 14.93 10.91 26.45
CA ARG A 154 14.18 9.78 25.86
C ARG A 154 14.98 8.49 25.90
N THR A 155 14.30 7.40 26.29
CA THR A 155 14.83 6.04 26.20
C THR A 155 14.66 5.48 24.78
N ILE A 156 15.38 4.39 24.48
CA ILE A 156 15.21 3.66 23.20
C ILE A 156 13.75 3.25 23.01
N ASP A 157 13.14 2.66 24.03
CA ASP A 157 11.72 2.24 23.99
C ASP A 157 10.80 3.41 23.64
N LYS A 158 11.01 4.57 24.27
CA LYS A 158 10.18 5.75 24.00
C LYS A 158 10.38 6.28 22.57
N VAL A 159 11.60 6.25 22.04
CA VAL A 159 11.87 6.66 20.65
C VAL A 159 11.17 5.72 19.67
N ILE A 160 11.25 4.42 19.89
CA ILE A 160 10.59 3.41 19.02
C ILE A 160 9.08 3.58 19.08
N THR A 161 8.52 3.72 20.29
CA THR A 161 7.09 3.94 20.51
C THR A 161 6.61 5.20 19.80
N ASP A 162 7.33 6.33 19.93
CA ASP A 162 6.99 7.59 19.26
C ASP A 162 7.00 7.44 17.72
N CYS A 163 7.93 6.66 17.16
CA CYS A 163 7.97 6.37 15.74
C CYS A 163 6.73 5.58 15.28
N PHE A 164 6.34 4.53 16.01
CA PHE A 164 5.13 3.76 15.71
C PHE A 164 3.87 4.58 15.86
N GLU A 165 3.74 5.35 16.94
CA GLU A 165 2.60 6.25 17.16
C GLU A 165 2.46 7.26 16.02
N GLN A 166 3.58 7.85 15.57
CA GLN A 166 3.58 8.78 14.44
C GLN A 166 3.14 8.12 13.14
N ILE A 167 3.62 6.91 12.85
CA ILE A 167 3.25 6.16 11.63
C ILE A 167 1.76 5.83 11.66
N VAL A 168 1.28 5.21 12.75
CA VAL A 168 -0.13 4.82 12.90
C VAL A 168 -1.04 6.05 12.84
N TYR A 169 -0.66 7.12 13.53
CA TYR A 169 -1.41 8.37 13.50
C TYR A 169 -1.49 8.96 12.09
N SER A 170 -0.37 8.98 11.37
CA SER A 170 -0.30 9.53 10.02
C SER A 170 -1.13 8.70 9.02
N ILE A 171 -1.07 7.37 9.12
CA ILE A 171 -1.78 6.47 8.21
C ILE A 171 -3.30 6.48 8.47
N ASN A 172 -3.72 6.63 9.73
CA ASN A 172 -5.14 6.67 10.11
C ASN A 172 -5.81 8.02 9.88
N GLN A 173 -5.09 9.04 9.44
CA GLN A 173 -5.69 10.34 9.15
C GLN A 173 -6.12 10.40 7.68
N PRO A 174 -7.32 10.94 7.39
CA PRO A 174 -7.69 11.28 6.02
C PRO A 174 -6.73 12.35 5.51
N THR A 175 -5.92 12.01 4.51
CA THR A 175 -4.92 12.92 3.98
C THR A 175 -5.22 13.35 2.56
N GLY A 176 -5.10 14.65 2.30
CA GLY A 176 -5.22 15.25 0.98
C GLY A 176 -6.64 15.25 0.41
N ALA A 177 -6.76 15.69 -0.85
CA ALA A 177 -8.03 15.89 -1.56
C ALA A 177 -8.82 14.59 -1.85
N ARG A 178 -8.25 13.42 -1.57
CA ARG A 178 -8.85 12.13 -1.92
C ARG A 178 -9.40 11.35 -0.73
N ASN A 179 -9.24 11.82 0.51
CA ASN A 179 -9.74 11.17 1.74
C ASN A 179 -9.43 9.66 1.81
N PHE A 180 -8.20 9.27 1.46
CA PHE A 180 -7.81 7.88 1.63
C PHE A 180 -7.56 7.59 3.11
N GLN A 181 -8.35 6.66 3.65
CA GLN A 181 -7.98 5.88 4.82
C GLN A 181 -7.29 4.60 4.31
N SER A 182 -6.10 4.35 4.79
CA SER A 182 -5.38 3.09 4.53
C SER A 182 -5.76 2.04 5.57
#